data_5fbb7f8d2124dcc40ca03e816ea1eada
#
_entry.id   5fbb7f8d2124dcc40ca03e816ea1eada
#
_cell.length_a   1.000
_cell.length_b   1.000
_cell.length_c   1.000
_cell.angle_alpha   90.00
_cell.angle_beta   90.00
_cell.angle_gamma   90.00
#
_symmetry.space_group_name_H-M   'P 1'
#
loop_
_entity.id
_entity.type
_entity.pdbx_description
1 polymer ?
#
loop_
_entity_poly.entity_id
_entity_poly.type
_entity_poly.pdbx_seq_one_letter_code
_entity_poly.pdbx_strand_id
1 'polypeptide(L)'
;YLTSLKNYKDSLSDLQKDQLSQQISEKGYIKDYKPDSMDAPSAKKVLVQYAALGIIAGLVISCALLALLYVLSDKLKGKENIKAAGITVLGNYSAKEGYRPALEREMIDFDLIRKEHSVEQVFFGMLSDAEIVQKAVQEYQAAMEKKSLAVEVGSNIENDSEMMKRFVEIGNCILFVEVGKTTYTQIKAYLEICKKFNVSVLGCVVVE
;
A
#
# COMPACT_ATOMS: atom_id res chain seq x y z
N TYR A 1 57.30 -6.49 31.72
CA TYR A 1 57.29 -7.94 31.84
C TYR A 1 58.50 -8.58 31.14
N LEU A 2 58.77 -8.27 29.88
CA LEU A 2 59.93 -8.80 29.13
C LEU A 2 61.25 -8.39 29.71
N THR A 3 61.36 -7.16 30.19
CA THR A 3 62.58 -6.64 30.81
C THR A 3 62.84 -7.32 32.16
N SER A 4 61.80 -7.59 32.95
CA SER A 4 61.91 -8.30 34.23
C SER A 4 62.30 -9.76 34.04
N LEU A 5 61.73 -10.43 33.00
CA LEU A 5 62.08 -11.78 32.62
C LEU A 5 63.55 -11.89 32.12
N LYS A 6 64.03 -10.91 31.40
CA LYS A 6 65.41 -10.84 30.92
C LYS A 6 66.39 -10.65 32.11
N ASN A 7 66.09 -9.75 33.00
CA ASN A 7 66.90 -9.49 34.19
C ASN A 7 66.93 -10.71 35.10
N TYR A 8 65.83 -11.46 35.27
CA TYR A 8 65.75 -12.70 36.01
C TYR A 8 66.60 -13.80 35.36
N LYS A 9 66.56 -13.95 34.06
CA LYS A 9 67.37 -14.88 33.30
C LYS A 9 68.88 -14.57 33.45
N ASP A 10 69.26 -13.30 33.43
CA ASP A 10 70.65 -12.86 33.53
C ASP A 10 71.19 -13.03 34.96
N SER A 11 70.35 -13.09 35.99
CA SER A 11 70.71 -13.30 37.39
C SER A 11 70.89 -14.78 37.76
N LEU A 12 70.51 -15.73 36.88
CA LEU A 12 70.70 -17.15 37.14
C LEU A 12 72.14 -17.60 36.90
N SER A 13 72.68 -18.50 37.75
CA SER A 13 73.95 -19.13 37.47
C SER A 13 73.88 -20.02 36.22
N ASP A 14 74.96 -20.27 35.56
CA ASP A 14 74.98 -21.01 34.29
C ASP A 14 74.36 -22.42 34.44
N LEU A 15 74.58 -23.05 35.64
CA LEU A 15 74.00 -24.35 35.95
C LEU A 15 72.45 -24.29 36.10
N GLN A 16 71.93 -23.21 36.62
CA GLN A 16 70.48 -22.96 36.70
C GLN A 16 69.87 -22.62 35.31
N LYS A 17 70.60 -21.98 34.43
CA LYS A 17 70.21 -21.70 33.04
C LYS A 17 70.08 -23.02 32.25
N ASP A 18 71.05 -23.91 32.43
CA ASP A 18 71.01 -25.22 31.77
C ASP A 18 69.88 -26.09 32.28
N GLN A 19 69.65 -26.14 33.63
CA GLN A 19 68.53 -26.84 34.19
C GLN A 19 67.17 -26.26 33.71
N LEU A 20 67.02 -24.98 33.63
CA LEU A 20 65.83 -24.30 33.15
C LEU A 20 65.59 -24.60 31.67
N SER A 21 66.61 -24.59 30.85
CA SER A 21 66.49 -24.88 29.40
C SER A 21 66.19 -26.39 29.17
N GLN A 22 66.70 -27.29 29.99
CA GLN A 22 66.29 -28.69 29.92
C GLN A 22 64.85 -28.88 30.35
N GLN A 23 64.39 -28.29 31.43
CA GLN A 23 63.01 -28.39 31.88
C GLN A 23 62.01 -27.78 30.87
N ILE A 24 62.37 -26.71 30.20
CA ILE A 24 61.57 -26.11 29.11
C ILE A 24 61.51 -27.03 27.90
N SER A 25 62.65 -27.66 27.55
CA SER A 25 62.72 -28.65 26.46
C SER A 25 61.94 -29.91 26.73
N GLU A 26 62.03 -30.47 27.96
CA GLU A 26 61.33 -31.70 28.35
C GLU A 26 59.82 -31.51 28.50
N LYS A 27 59.40 -30.37 29.05
CA LYS A 27 57.98 -30.08 29.28
C LYS A 27 57.25 -29.48 28.07
N GLY A 28 57.93 -29.25 26.96
CA GLY A 28 57.30 -28.78 25.72
C GLY A 28 56.64 -27.40 25.82
N TYR A 29 57.07 -26.57 26.78
CA TYR A 29 56.39 -25.33 27.12
C TYR A 29 56.56 -24.18 26.13
N ILE A 30 57.16 -24.31 25.04
CA ILE A 30 57.10 -23.41 23.90
C ILE A 30 57.72 -24.11 22.69
N LYS A 31 57.07 -25.15 22.16
CA LYS A 31 57.27 -25.49 20.78
C LYS A 31 56.42 -24.53 19.96
N ASP A 32 57.12 -23.66 19.24
CA ASP A 32 56.57 -22.89 18.12
C ASP A 32 55.13 -22.38 18.36
N TYR A 33 54.98 -21.38 19.21
CA TYR A 33 53.84 -20.48 19.08
C TYR A 33 54.04 -19.74 17.77
N LYS A 34 53.67 -20.39 16.64
CA LYS A 34 53.23 -19.66 15.47
C LYS A 34 51.93 -19.03 15.89
N PRO A 35 51.82 -17.68 15.98
CA PRO A 35 50.51 -17.10 16.07
C PRO A 35 49.76 -17.68 14.90
N ASP A 36 48.64 -18.40 15.18
CA ASP A 36 47.71 -18.77 14.13
C ASP A 36 47.59 -17.52 13.29
N SER A 37 48.08 -17.58 12.05
CA SER A 37 47.82 -16.53 11.12
C SER A 37 46.30 -16.49 11.03
N MET A 38 45.67 -15.62 11.77
CA MET A 38 44.30 -15.23 11.45
C MET A 38 44.39 -14.75 10.02
N ASP A 39 44.11 -15.66 9.08
CA ASP A 39 43.94 -15.30 7.68
C ASP A 39 42.88 -14.22 7.68
N ALA A 40 43.33 -12.96 7.68
CA ALA A 40 42.44 -11.82 7.57
C ALA A 40 41.61 -12.09 6.31
N PRO A 41 40.29 -12.19 6.44
CA PRO A 41 39.45 -12.56 5.31
C PRO A 41 39.80 -11.61 4.16
N SER A 42 40.07 -12.17 2.97
CA SER A 42 40.54 -11.35 1.85
C SER A 42 39.56 -10.17 1.67
N ALA A 43 40.06 -8.97 1.48
CA ALA A 43 39.26 -7.75 1.35
C ALA A 43 38.13 -7.89 0.32
N LYS A 44 38.33 -8.70 -0.73
CA LYS A 44 37.31 -9.07 -1.71
C LYS A 44 36.17 -9.86 -1.12
N LYS A 45 36.45 -10.84 -0.25
CA LYS A 45 35.42 -11.70 0.37
C LYS A 45 34.56 -10.88 1.35
N VAL A 46 35.19 -10.00 2.12
CA VAL A 46 34.50 -9.07 3.02
C VAL A 46 33.64 -8.09 2.24
N LEU A 47 34.15 -7.52 1.14
CA LEU A 47 33.40 -6.61 0.28
C LEU A 47 32.15 -7.28 -0.30
N VAL A 48 32.29 -8.50 -0.81
CA VAL A 48 31.15 -9.26 -1.39
C VAL A 48 30.10 -9.57 -0.32
N GLN A 49 30.52 -9.94 0.88
CA GLN A 49 29.59 -10.20 1.99
C GLN A 49 28.80 -8.94 2.40
N TYR A 50 29.48 -7.80 2.55
CA TYR A 50 28.81 -6.54 2.90
C TYR A 50 27.95 -6.01 1.75
N ALA A 51 28.35 -6.19 0.50
CA ALA A 51 27.53 -5.85 -0.65
C ALA A 51 26.24 -6.69 -0.70
N ALA A 52 26.32 -8.00 -0.49
CA ALA A 52 25.16 -8.88 -0.42
C ALA A 52 24.21 -8.49 0.74
N LEU A 53 24.76 -8.25 1.93
CA LEU A 53 23.98 -7.76 3.08
C LEU A 53 23.31 -6.41 2.79
N GLY A 54 24.02 -5.47 2.14
CA GLY A 54 23.50 -4.17 1.75
C GLY A 54 22.33 -4.28 0.77
N ILE A 55 22.42 -5.17 -0.22
CA ILE A 55 21.33 -5.43 -1.17
C ILE A 55 20.09 -5.98 -0.44
N ILE A 56 20.27 -6.97 0.42
CA ILE A 56 19.15 -7.56 1.17
C ILE A 56 18.50 -6.52 2.09
N ALA A 57 19.30 -5.79 2.85
CA ALA A 57 18.80 -4.74 3.73
C ALA A 57 18.09 -3.63 2.95
N GLY A 58 18.65 -3.20 1.82
CA GLY A 58 18.03 -2.20 0.93
C GLY A 58 16.68 -2.67 0.39
N LEU A 59 16.58 -3.94 0.01
CA LEU A 59 15.33 -4.53 -0.50
C LEU A 59 14.25 -4.57 0.61
N VAL A 60 14.62 -5.00 1.81
CA VAL A 60 13.69 -5.03 2.96
C VAL A 60 13.20 -3.64 3.31
N ILE A 61 14.10 -2.65 3.37
CA ILE A 61 13.73 -1.25 3.66
C ILE A 61 12.81 -0.71 2.56
N SER A 62 13.12 -0.96 1.29
CA SER A 62 12.29 -0.53 0.17
C SER A 62 10.89 -1.14 0.21
N CYS A 63 10.77 -2.44 0.48
CA CYS A 63 9.47 -3.10 0.65
C CYS A 63 8.69 -2.54 1.83
N ALA A 64 9.35 -2.30 2.96
CA ALA A 64 8.71 -1.70 4.13
C ALA A 64 8.20 -0.28 3.85
N LEU A 65 8.96 0.52 3.12
CA LEU A 65 8.61 1.88 2.72
C LEU A 65 7.41 1.88 1.75
N LEU A 66 7.41 1.00 0.76
CA LEU A 66 6.29 0.83 -0.16
C LEU A 66 5.02 0.38 0.57
N ALA A 67 5.14 -0.58 1.50
CA ALA A 67 4.02 -1.02 2.32
C ALA A 67 3.47 0.12 3.19
N LEU A 68 4.34 0.92 3.79
CA LEU A 68 3.95 2.09 4.58
C LEU A 68 3.22 3.13 3.72
N LEU A 69 3.75 3.48 2.55
CA LEU A 69 3.10 4.40 1.61
C LEU A 69 1.75 3.86 1.13
N TYR A 70 1.64 2.56 0.91
CA TYR A 70 0.38 1.91 0.54
C TYR A 70 -0.64 2.00 1.68
N VAL A 71 -0.25 1.74 2.92
CA VAL A 71 -1.14 1.79 4.10
C VAL A 71 -1.60 3.23 4.38
N LEU A 72 -0.69 4.20 4.30
CA LEU A 72 -0.98 5.62 4.54
C LEU A 72 -1.71 6.30 3.38
N SER A 73 -1.80 5.65 2.23
CA SER A 73 -2.51 6.22 1.07
C SER A 73 -4.01 6.33 1.36
N ASP A 74 -4.55 7.53 1.21
CA ASP A 74 -5.99 7.84 1.31
C ASP A 74 -6.82 7.31 0.13
N LYS A 75 -6.19 6.65 -0.83
CA LYS A 75 -6.84 6.13 -2.03
C LYS A 75 -7.73 4.93 -1.72
N LEU A 76 -8.86 4.88 -2.40
CA LEU A 76 -9.77 3.75 -2.34
C LEU A 76 -9.06 2.48 -2.86
N LYS A 77 -9.01 1.44 -2.03
CA LYS A 77 -8.29 0.18 -2.33
C LYS A 77 -9.20 -0.93 -2.83
N GLY A 78 -10.51 -0.74 -2.75
CA GLY A 78 -11.50 -1.71 -3.19
C GLY A 78 -12.88 -1.45 -2.58
N LYS A 79 -13.86 -2.25 -2.99
CA LYS A 79 -15.27 -2.15 -2.59
C LYS A 79 -15.51 -2.25 -1.07
N GLU A 80 -14.67 -2.99 -0.35
CA GLU A 80 -14.81 -3.13 1.11
C GLU A 80 -14.63 -1.80 1.85
N ASN A 81 -13.82 -0.93 1.30
CA ASN A 81 -13.59 0.40 1.84
C ASN A 81 -14.85 1.28 1.72
N ILE A 82 -15.63 1.11 0.66
CA ILE A 82 -16.87 1.85 0.41
C ILE A 82 -17.95 1.39 1.38
N LYS A 83 -18.08 0.08 1.57
CA LYS A 83 -18.99 -0.49 2.56
C LYS A 83 -18.66 0.00 3.98
N ALA A 84 -17.37 0.11 4.30
CA ALA A 84 -16.92 0.67 5.58
C ALA A 84 -17.30 2.16 5.74
N ALA A 85 -17.47 2.90 4.64
CA ALA A 85 -17.99 4.27 4.65
C ALA A 85 -19.54 4.35 4.78
N GLY A 86 -20.21 3.19 4.87
CA GLY A 86 -21.67 3.13 5.01
C GLY A 86 -22.44 3.31 3.70
N ILE A 87 -21.76 3.19 2.53
CA ILE A 87 -22.38 3.33 1.23
C ILE A 87 -22.65 1.94 0.64
N THR A 88 -23.86 1.72 0.15
CA THR A 88 -24.23 0.49 -0.55
C THR A 88 -23.53 0.42 -1.90
N VAL A 89 -22.82 -0.67 -2.17
CA VAL A 89 -22.23 -0.93 -3.47
C VAL A 89 -23.29 -1.54 -4.37
N LEU A 90 -23.72 -0.80 -5.40
CA LEU A 90 -24.74 -1.20 -6.37
C LEU A 90 -24.13 -2.05 -7.49
N GLY A 91 -22.87 -1.81 -7.81
CA GLY A 91 -22.21 -2.53 -8.88
C GLY A 91 -20.70 -2.40 -8.89
N ASN A 92 -20.09 -3.29 -9.66
CA ASN A 92 -18.66 -3.29 -9.95
C ASN A 92 -18.45 -3.30 -11.47
N TYR A 93 -17.83 -2.25 -12.00
CA TYR A 93 -17.53 -2.13 -13.43
C TYR A 93 -16.05 -2.39 -13.67
N SER A 94 -15.73 -3.42 -14.45
CA SER A 94 -14.37 -3.74 -14.84
C SER A 94 -14.21 -3.71 -16.36
N ALA A 95 -13.20 -2.99 -16.83
CA ALA A 95 -12.88 -2.93 -18.26
C ALA A 95 -12.46 -4.29 -18.86
N LYS A 96 -12.04 -5.25 -18.02
CA LYS A 96 -11.53 -6.56 -18.45
C LYS A 96 -12.63 -7.59 -18.70
N GLU A 97 -13.76 -7.50 -18.02
CA GLU A 97 -14.79 -8.55 -18.01
C GLU A 97 -15.91 -8.32 -19.03
N GLY A 98 -15.88 -7.24 -19.81
CA GLY A 98 -16.93 -6.99 -20.82
C GLY A 98 -18.32 -7.03 -20.21
N TYR A 99 -18.81 -6.00 -19.93
CA TYR A 99 -20.03 -5.36 -19.45
C TYR A 99 -21.33 -6.18 -19.13
N ARG A 100 -21.66 -7.30 -19.72
CA ARG A 100 -23.08 -7.75 -19.81
C ARG A 100 -23.74 -8.48 -18.63
N PRO A 101 -23.16 -9.48 -17.95
CA PRO A 101 -23.91 -10.22 -16.89
C PRO A 101 -23.99 -9.49 -15.55
N ALA A 102 -22.98 -8.70 -15.21
CA ALA A 102 -22.94 -7.97 -13.95
C ALA A 102 -23.98 -6.84 -13.93
N LEU A 103 -24.11 -6.10 -15.02
CA LEU A 103 -25.03 -4.96 -15.10
C LEU A 103 -26.51 -5.33 -15.02
N GLU A 104 -26.93 -6.45 -15.63
CA GLU A 104 -28.32 -6.88 -15.52
C GLU A 104 -28.72 -7.18 -14.07
N ARG A 105 -27.82 -7.79 -13.30
CA ARG A 105 -28.04 -8.04 -11.87
C ARG A 105 -28.07 -6.76 -11.07
N GLU A 106 -27.14 -5.87 -11.32
CA GLU A 106 -27.01 -4.55 -10.68
C GLU A 106 -28.23 -3.67 -10.99
N MET A 107 -28.80 -3.79 -12.19
CA MET A 107 -30.04 -3.13 -12.55
C MET A 107 -31.25 -3.66 -11.78
N ILE A 108 -31.27 -4.93 -11.38
CA ILE A 108 -32.33 -5.47 -10.52
C ILE A 108 -32.25 -4.86 -9.12
N ASP A 109 -31.04 -4.79 -8.55
CA ASP A 109 -30.82 -4.16 -7.25
C ASP A 109 -31.24 -2.67 -7.28
N PHE A 110 -30.89 -1.97 -8.37
CA PHE A 110 -31.31 -0.59 -8.56
C PHE A 110 -32.85 -0.45 -8.72
N ASP A 111 -33.51 -1.34 -9.46
CA ASP A 111 -34.98 -1.30 -9.62
C ASP A 111 -35.71 -1.50 -8.29
N LEU A 112 -35.16 -2.31 -7.38
CA LEU A 112 -35.68 -2.48 -6.03
C LEU A 112 -35.56 -1.20 -5.22
N ILE A 113 -34.38 -0.58 -5.22
CA ILE A 113 -34.12 0.70 -4.55
C ILE A 113 -35.00 1.80 -5.14
N ARG A 114 -35.15 1.86 -6.46
CA ARG A 114 -36.01 2.81 -7.14
C ARG A 114 -37.45 2.74 -6.68
N LYS A 115 -37.99 1.51 -6.56
CA LYS A 115 -39.36 1.29 -6.10
C LYS A 115 -39.53 1.67 -4.64
N GLU A 116 -38.57 1.33 -3.80
CA GLU A 116 -38.58 1.65 -2.37
C GLU A 116 -38.57 3.16 -2.11
N HIS A 117 -37.75 3.89 -2.87
CA HIS A 117 -37.57 5.35 -2.70
C HIS A 117 -38.41 6.21 -3.68
N SER A 118 -39.25 5.59 -4.54
CA SER A 118 -40.05 6.30 -5.56
C SER A 118 -39.22 7.25 -6.45
N VAL A 119 -38.05 6.77 -6.90
CA VAL A 119 -37.07 7.57 -7.65
C VAL A 119 -37.50 7.73 -9.09
N GLU A 120 -37.76 8.96 -9.55
CA GLU A 120 -38.05 9.30 -10.94
C GLU A 120 -36.84 9.86 -11.69
N GLN A 121 -35.92 10.47 -10.97
CA GLN A 121 -34.69 11.06 -11.49
C GLN A 121 -33.50 10.69 -10.63
N VAL A 122 -32.35 10.53 -11.21
CA VAL A 122 -31.11 10.21 -10.50
C VAL A 122 -29.92 11.03 -11.04
N PHE A 123 -29.10 11.51 -10.14
CA PHE A 123 -27.86 12.19 -10.46
C PHE A 123 -26.67 11.21 -10.39
N PHE A 124 -25.88 11.13 -11.43
CA PHE A 124 -24.63 10.37 -11.45
C PHE A 124 -23.46 11.27 -11.09
N GLY A 125 -22.96 11.10 -9.89
CA GLY A 125 -21.80 11.84 -9.39
C GLY A 125 -20.50 11.12 -9.72
N MET A 126 -19.69 11.69 -10.62
CA MET A 126 -18.36 11.15 -10.93
C MET A 126 -17.32 11.73 -9.96
N LEU A 127 -16.58 10.87 -9.25
CA LEU A 127 -15.48 11.27 -8.37
C LEU A 127 -14.10 11.11 -9.05
N SER A 128 -14.08 10.70 -10.32
CA SER A 128 -12.88 10.61 -11.15
C SER A 128 -13.25 10.93 -12.59
N ASP A 129 -12.40 11.70 -13.26
CA ASP A 129 -12.58 12.05 -14.69
C ASP A 129 -11.92 11.03 -15.62
N ALA A 130 -11.55 9.87 -15.15
CA ALA A 130 -10.92 8.83 -15.95
C ALA A 130 -11.86 8.32 -17.04
N GLU A 131 -11.31 8.04 -18.21
CA GLU A 131 -12.05 7.53 -19.38
C GLU A 131 -12.88 6.28 -19.05
N ILE A 132 -12.36 5.40 -18.22
CA ILE A 132 -13.07 4.19 -17.80
C ILE A 132 -14.34 4.52 -16.97
N VAL A 133 -14.27 5.56 -16.12
CA VAL A 133 -15.43 6.01 -15.33
C VAL A 133 -16.46 6.66 -16.24
N GLN A 134 -16.03 7.49 -17.18
CA GLN A 134 -16.93 8.09 -18.18
C GLN A 134 -17.64 7.03 -19.00
N LYS A 135 -16.92 6.00 -19.43
CA LYS A 135 -17.49 4.85 -20.15
C LYS A 135 -18.50 4.10 -19.29
N ALA A 136 -18.17 3.79 -18.04
CA ALA A 136 -19.10 3.16 -17.12
C ALA A 136 -20.38 3.98 -16.95
N VAL A 137 -20.24 5.29 -16.72
CA VAL A 137 -21.37 6.21 -16.60
C VAL A 137 -22.26 6.21 -17.84
N GLN A 138 -21.69 6.28 -19.06
CA GLN A 138 -22.44 6.24 -20.31
C GLN A 138 -23.22 4.94 -20.46
N GLU A 139 -22.62 3.81 -20.14
CA GLU A 139 -23.28 2.51 -20.24
C GLU A 139 -24.43 2.35 -19.23
N TYR A 140 -24.22 2.81 -17.97
CA TYR A 140 -25.29 2.84 -16.96
C TYR A 140 -26.40 3.84 -17.32
N GLN A 141 -26.07 5.01 -17.83
CA GLN A 141 -27.05 5.99 -18.32
C GLN A 141 -27.93 5.39 -19.43
N ALA A 142 -27.31 4.80 -20.45
CA ALA A 142 -28.04 4.17 -21.55
C ALA A 142 -28.96 3.02 -21.08
N ALA A 143 -28.55 2.29 -20.04
CA ALA A 143 -29.38 1.24 -19.45
C ALA A 143 -30.57 1.80 -18.66
N MET A 144 -30.39 2.93 -17.96
CA MET A 144 -31.46 3.57 -17.18
C MET A 144 -32.46 4.32 -18.06
N GLU A 145 -32.00 4.96 -19.12
CA GLU A 145 -32.87 5.61 -20.11
C GLU A 145 -33.83 4.61 -20.77
N LYS A 146 -33.39 3.38 -21.04
CA LYS A 146 -34.26 2.31 -21.54
C LYS A 146 -35.38 1.96 -20.56
N LYS A 147 -35.23 2.26 -19.28
CA LYS A 147 -36.21 2.06 -18.20
C LYS A 147 -37.02 3.32 -17.89
N SER A 148 -36.94 4.34 -18.76
CA SER A 148 -37.62 5.61 -18.61
C SER A 148 -37.26 6.37 -17.33
N LEU A 149 -36.01 6.26 -16.89
CA LEU A 149 -35.45 7.02 -15.78
C LEU A 149 -34.62 8.18 -16.31
N ALA A 150 -34.89 9.38 -15.83
CA ALA A 150 -34.10 10.54 -16.18
C ALA A 150 -32.76 10.52 -15.40
N VAL A 151 -31.67 10.64 -16.13
CA VAL A 151 -30.31 10.63 -15.55
C VAL A 151 -29.61 11.93 -15.91
N GLU A 152 -29.14 12.62 -14.90
CA GLU A 152 -28.20 13.74 -15.06
C GLU A 152 -26.81 13.31 -14.59
N VAL A 153 -25.78 13.71 -15.33
CA VAL A 153 -24.39 13.31 -15.03
C VAL A 153 -23.59 14.55 -14.69
N GLY A 154 -22.84 14.49 -13.61
CA GLY A 154 -21.97 15.60 -13.24
C GLY A 154 -20.71 15.15 -12.53
N SER A 155 -19.64 15.91 -12.76
CA SER A 155 -18.40 15.85 -12.01
C SER A 155 -18.18 17.20 -11.31
N ASN A 156 -17.41 17.19 -10.22
CA ASN A 156 -16.95 18.42 -9.57
C ASN A 156 -18.06 19.41 -9.18
N ILE A 157 -19.16 18.91 -8.63
CA ILE A 157 -20.34 19.70 -8.24
C ILE A 157 -20.01 20.86 -7.29
N GLU A 158 -18.90 20.79 -6.55
CA GLU A 158 -18.46 21.84 -5.62
C GLU A 158 -18.10 23.16 -6.32
N ASN A 159 -17.63 23.08 -7.56
CA ASN A 159 -17.15 24.23 -8.32
C ASN A 159 -18.13 24.71 -9.40
N ASP A 160 -19.26 24.03 -9.59
CA ASP A 160 -20.27 24.36 -10.57
C ASP A 160 -21.62 24.60 -9.88
N SER A 161 -22.02 25.87 -9.80
CA SER A 161 -23.26 26.27 -9.11
C SER A 161 -24.54 25.85 -9.84
N GLU A 162 -24.51 25.71 -11.17
CA GLU A 162 -25.66 25.19 -11.91
C GLU A 162 -25.81 23.68 -11.72
N MET A 163 -24.70 22.96 -11.81
CA MET A 163 -24.67 21.54 -11.54
C MET A 163 -25.09 21.23 -10.11
N MET A 164 -24.63 22.03 -9.13
CA MET A 164 -25.04 21.91 -7.74
C MET A 164 -26.55 22.10 -7.56
N LYS A 165 -27.16 23.09 -8.25
CA LYS A 165 -28.62 23.28 -8.18
C LYS A 165 -29.37 22.06 -8.68
N ARG A 166 -29.02 21.55 -9.85
CA ARG A 166 -29.62 20.35 -10.44
C ARG A 166 -29.45 19.12 -9.55
N PHE A 167 -28.25 18.96 -8.99
CA PHE A 167 -27.96 17.88 -8.04
C PHE A 167 -28.93 17.92 -6.85
N VAL A 168 -29.16 19.10 -6.28
CA VAL A 168 -30.08 19.30 -5.14
C VAL A 168 -31.55 19.13 -5.57
N GLU A 169 -31.94 19.62 -6.73
CA GLU A 169 -33.29 19.46 -7.27
C GLU A 169 -33.67 18.01 -7.51
N ILE A 170 -32.75 17.20 -8.01
CA ILE A 170 -32.94 15.77 -8.23
C ILE A 170 -33.06 15.00 -6.90
N GLY A 171 -32.28 15.38 -5.90
CA GLY A 171 -32.38 14.86 -4.55
C GLY A 171 -31.94 13.41 -4.34
N ASN A 172 -31.56 12.70 -5.40
CA ASN A 172 -31.08 11.31 -5.35
C ASN A 172 -29.81 11.16 -6.18
N CYS A 173 -28.79 10.48 -5.65
CA CYS A 173 -27.56 10.28 -6.41
C CYS A 173 -26.99 8.87 -6.32
N ILE A 174 -26.25 8.49 -7.37
CA ILE A 174 -25.39 7.32 -7.43
C ILE A 174 -23.97 7.82 -7.68
N LEU A 175 -23.02 7.34 -6.90
CA LEU A 175 -21.62 7.73 -7.01
C LEU A 175 -20.85 6.76 -7.90
N PHE A 176 -20.01 7.29 -8.78
CA PHE A 176 -19.06 6.51 -9.55
C PHE A 176 -17.66 6.76 -9.01
N VAL A 177 -17.02 5.71 -8.49
CA VAL A 177 -15.73 5.79 -7.82
C VAL A 177 -14.72 4.87 -8.49
N GLU A 178 -13.50 5.34 -8.67
CA GLU A 178 -12.42 4.57 -9.29
C GLU A 178 -11.44 4.07 -8.24
N VAL A 179 -11.19 2.76 -8.22
CA VAL A 179 -10.21 2.14 -7.34
C VAL A 179 -8.80 2.64 -7.67
N GLY A 180 -8.06 3.01 -6.64
CA GLY A 180 -6.69 3.50 -6.78
C GLY A 180 -6.56 4.98 -7.17
N LYS A 181 -7.65 5.66 -7.57
CA LYS A 181 -7.64 7.10 -7.87
C LYS A 181 -8.51 7.90 -6.91
N THR A 182 -9.77 7.53 -6.77
CA THR A 182 -10.67 8.20 -5.82
C THR A 182 -10.15 8.05 -4.39
N THR A 183 -10.20 9.13 -3.62
CA THR A 183 -9.75 9.17 -2.22
C THR A 183 -10.91 9.11 -1.24
N TYR A 184 -10.64 8.66 -0.04
CA TYR A 184 -11.59 8.68 1.06
C TYR A 184 -12.05 10.10 1.40
N THR A 185 -11.13 11.05 1.35
CA THR A 185 -11.40 12.47 1.58
C THR A 185 -12.42 13.00 0.58
N GLN A 186 -12.29 12.67 -0.72
CA GLN A 186 -13.26 13.05 -1.74
C GLN A 186 -14.65 12.45 -1.49
N ILE A 187 -14.71 11.17 -1.14
CA ILE A 187 -15.98 10.51 -0.82
C ILE A 187 -16.66 11.19 0.38
N LYS A 188 -15.91 11.46 1.45
CA LYS A 188 -16.44 12.14 2.63
C LYS A 188 -16.96 13.54 2.31
N ALA A 189 -16.20 14.34 1.58
CA ALA A 189 -16.62 15.68 1.15
C ALA A 189 -17.93 15.62 0.38
N TYR A 190 -18.04 14.67 -0.58
CA TYR A 190 -19.27 14.48 -1.33
C TYR A 190 -20.46 14.08 -0.46
N LEU A 191 -20.24 13.16 0.49
CA LEU A 191 -21.28 12.75 1.46
C LEU A 191 -21.71 13.89 2.37
N GLU A 192 -20.79 14.77 2.77
CA GLU A 192 -21.11 15.97 3.54
C GLU A 192 -22.01 16.92 2.76
N ILE A 193 -21.76 17.09 1.47
CA ILE A 193 -22.63 17.87 0.58
C ILE A 193 -24.01 17.22 0.48
N CYS A 194 -24.06 15.89 0.25
CA CYS A 194 -25.32 15.15 0.21
C CYS A 194 -26.13 15.38 1.51
N LYS A 195 -25.48 15.25 2.65
CA LYS A 195 -26.09 15.45 3.96
C LYS A 195 -26.56 16.89 4.17
N LYS A 196 -25.75 17.88 3.77
CA LYS A 196 -26.06 19.30 3.90
C LYS A 196 -27.32 19.71 3.11
N PHE A 197 -27.49 19.14 1.92
CA PHE A 197 -28.58 19.46 1.02
C PHE A 197 -29.70 18.41 1.00
N ASN A 198 -29.67 17.44 1.91
CA ASN A 198 -30.65 16.36 2.03
C ASN A 198 -30.80 15.54 0.75
N VAL A 199 -29.69 15.28 0.04
CA VAL A 199 -29.66 14.43 -1.15
C VAL A 199 -29.41 12.98 -0.72
N SER A 200 -30.26 12.07 -1.16
CA SER A 200 -30.14 10.63 -0.86
C SER A 200 -29.07 9.97 -1.70
N VAL A 201 -28.09 9.35 -1.05
CA VAL A 201 -27.12 8.51 -1.75
C VAL A 201 -27.69 7.10 -1.86
N LEU A 202 -28.17 6.73 -3.04
CA LEU A 202 -28.75 5.41 -3.29
C LEU A 202 -27.70 4.30 -3.26
N GLY A 203 -26.45 4.66 -3.57
CA GLY A 203 -25.31 3.78 -3.52
C GLY A 203 -24.17 4.22 -4.42
N CYS A 204 -23.21 3.32 -4.67
CA CYS A 204 -22.12 3.61 -5.59
C CYS A 204 -21.82 2.45 -6.55
N VAL A 205 -21.28 2.80 -7.71
CA VAL A 205 -20.67 1.90 -8.68
C VAL A 205 -19.16 2.01 -8.55
N VAL A 206 -18.51 0.89 -8.35
CA VAL A 206 -17.05 0.79 -8.24
C VAL A 206 -16.47 0.47 -9.60
N VAL A 207 -15.50 1.25 -10.04
CA VAL A 207 -14.84 1.10 -11.34
C VAL A 207 -13.40 0.65 -11.11
N GLU A 208 -13.00 -0.51 -11.73
CA GLU A 208 -11.69 -1.15 -11.61
C GLU A 208 -11.00 -1.30 -12.97
#